data_7699771a14f4fb7d32605d5ae88d2fea
#
_entry.id   7699771a14f4fb7d32605d5ae88d2fea
#
_cell.length_a   1.000
_cell.length_b   1.000
_cell.length_c   1.000
_cell.angle_alpha   90.00
_cell.angle_beta   90.00
_cell.angle_gamma   90.00
#
_symmetry.space_group_name_H-M   'P 1'
#
loop_
_entity.id
_entity.type
_entity.pdbx_description
1 polymer ?
#
loop_
_entity_poly.entity_id
_entity_poly.type
_entity_poly.pdbx_seq_one_letter_code
_entity_poly.pdbx_strand_id
1 'polypeptide(L)'
;ASDVYKRQETDFVAKNEIFQTFVQQIADQALASSLVGGKDGEDVEALLGENGLKEELVDKTATIGEKLSFRRFEKVTGDVVVDYLHGNGRIGVIVAGNGASDDAAKEALKNVAMQIAAMNPQYISRADISADAMAKLKEITVDSALNAPDTLPKPILNKLIAKAVDGVWSAEDVAIYEEKKSNMNFLFNFLSKEAKAQLAELAMADKDAIVADKIFSGLVEGRISKQVKEISLLDQVYVKAEDGKQTVAKYLESVNKDLKIVKFVRFEVGEGMEKKNEDFAAEVAKQMNV
;
A
#
# COMPACT_ATOMS: atom_id res chain seq x y z
N ALA A 1 23.57 31.92 0.52
CA ALA A 1 24.03 30.58 0.95
C ALA A 1 23.27 30.02 2.18
N SER A 2 22.56 30.87 2.96
CA SER A 2 21.86 30.41 4.17
C SER A 2 20.45 29.86 3.95
N ASP A 3 19.83 30.10 2.78
CA ASP A 3 18.47 29.65 2.50
C ASP A 3 18.36 28.23 1.93
N VAL A 4 19.44 27.68 1.38
CA VAL A 4 19.46 26.34 0.81
C VAL A 4 19.49 25.26 1.91
N TYR A 5 20.01 25.56 3.09
CA TYR A 5 20.11 24.62 4.22
C TYR A 5 18.83 24.45 5.06
N LYS A 6 17.82 25.30 4.89
CA LYS A 6 16.59 25.26 5.71
C LYS A 6 15.48 24.34 5.19
N ARG A 7 15.67 23.67 4.05
CA ARG A 7 14.63 22.83 3.43
C ARG A 7 14.87 21.32 3.43
N GLN A 8 15.96 20.84 4.01
CA GLN A 8 16.08 19.42 4.29
C GLN A 8 15.37 19.16 5.62
N GLU A 9 14.23 18.46 5.56
CA GLU A 9 13.66 17.74 6.70
C GLU A 9 14.75 16.77 7.16
N THR A 10 15.47 17.16 8.20
CA THR A 10 16.65 16.44 8.61
C THR A 10 16.25 15.29 9.53
N ASP A 11 16.77 14.08 9.27
CA ASP A 11 16.73 12.92 10.19
C ASP A 11 17.21 13.23 11.62
N PHE A 12 17.67 14.45 11.89
CA PHE A 12 18.17 14.89 13.19
C PHE A 12 17.08 15.00 14.24
N VAL A 13 15.86 15.46 13.89
CA VAL A 13 14.76 15.55 14.86
C VAL A 13 14.36 14.17 15.37
N ALA A 14 14.27 13.19 14.48
CA ALA A 14 13.92 11.82 14.86
C ALA A 14 14.93 11.18 15.84
N LYS A 15 16.18 11.66 15.85
CA LYS A 15 17.26 11.22 16.78
C LYS A 15 17.41 12.09 18.00
N ASN A 16 16.67 13.20 18.09
CA ASN A 16 16.72 14.11 19.22
C ASN A 16 16.06 13.47 20.44
N GLU A 17 16.77 13.41 21.56
CA GLU A 17 16.28 12.81 22.81
C GLU A 17 15.00 13.49 23.33
N ILE A 18 14.89 14.82 23.18
CA ILE A 18 13.70 15.58 23.61
C ILE A 18 12.50 15.13 22.78
N PHE A 19 12.67 14.95 21.47
CA PHE A 19 11.63 14.46 20.58
C PHE A 19 11.21 13.03 20.93
N GLN A 20 12.17 12.13 21.09
CA GLN A 20 11.90 10.73 21.43
C GLN A 20 11.20 10.59 22.79
N THR A 21 11.65 11.34 23.78
CA THR A 21 11.00 11.37 25.11
C THR A 21 9.57 11.89 25.02
N PHE A 22 9.32 12.91 24.21
CA PHE A 22 7.98 13.44 24.03
C PHE A 22 7.06 12.46 23.29
N VAL A 23 7.56 11.77 22.27
CA VAL A 23 6.80 10.71 21.58
C VAL A 23 6.44 9.58 22.55
N GLN A 24 7.37 9.16 23.42
CA GLN A 24 7.09 8.16 24.46
C GLN A 24 6.02 8.63 25.44
N GLN A 25 6.09 9.88 25.88
CA GLN A 25 5.09 10.48 26.76
C GLN A 25 3.69 10.48 26.12
N ILE A 26 3.58 10.83 24.83
CA ILE A 26 2.31 10.75 24.09
C ILE A 26 1.78 9.31 24.08
N ALA A 27 2.65 8.33 23.82
CA ALA A 27 2.27 6.93 23.79
C ALA A 27 1.77 6.44 25.17
N ASP A 28 2.46 6.83 26.26
CA ASP A 28 2.09 6.49 27.64
C ASP A 28 0.74 7.13 28.03
N GLN A 29 0.50 8.38 27.64
CA GLN A 29 -0.80 9.02 27.84
C GLN A 29 -1.91 8.36 27.02
N ALA A 30 -1.68 8.04 25.75
CA ALA A 30 -2.63 7.30 24.93
C ALA A 30 -2.97 5.95 25.56
N LEU A 31 -1.98 5.26 26.12
CA LEU A 31 -2.18 3.98 26.81
C LEU A 31 -3.03 4.13 28.07
N ALA A 32 -2.83 5.19 28.86
CA ALA A 32 -3.56 5.47 30.09
C ALA A 32 -4.98 6.00 29.85
N SER A 33 -5.23 6.68 28.71
CA SER A 33 -6.54 7.25 28.38
C SER A 33 -7.55 6.15 27.99
N SER A 34 -8.85 6.51 27.92
CA SER A 34 -9.91 5.66 27.38
C SER A 34 -10.00 5.69 25.84
N LEU A 35 -9.25 6.60 25.20
CA LEU A 35 -9.27 6.82 23.76
C LEU A 35 -8.56 5.67 23.03
N VAL A 36 -8.98 5.38 21.82
CA VAL A 36 -8.47 4.24 21.02
C VAL A 36 -7.64 4.73 19.83
N GLY A 37 -7.94 5.93 19.34
CA GLY A 37 -7.32 6.47 18.16
C GLY A 37 -7.75 5.77 16.87
N GLY A 38 -7.06 6.08 15.77
CA GLY A 38 -7.32 5.49 14.46
C GLY A 38 -6.35 5.98 13.40
N LYS A 39 -6.42 5.35 12.24
CA LYS A 39 -5.50 5.60 11.12
C LYS A 39 -5.66 6.99 10.49
N ASP A 40 -6.84 7.57 10.57
CA ASP A 40 -7.18 8.86 9.97
C ASP A 40 -7.10 10.02 10.98
N GLY A 41 -6.60 9.76 12.21
CA GLY A 41 -6.38 10.76 13.25
C GLY A 41 -7.53 10.89 14.23
N GLU A 42 -8.36 9.86 14.32
CA GLU A 42 -9.44 9.79 15.32
C GLU A 42 -8.85 9.97 16.73
N ASP A 43 -9.61 10.64 17.60
CA ASP A 43 -9.28 10.94 19.00
C ASP A 43 -8.02 11.81 19.24
N VAL A 44 -7.31 12.28 18.21
CA VAL A 44 -6.08 13.08 18.36
C VAL A 44 -6.34 14.37 19.13
N GLU A 45 -7.37 15.14 18.75
CA GLU A 45 -7.69 16.40 19.44
C GLU A 45 -8.17 16.15 20.87
N ALA A 46 -8.87 15.04 21.11
CA ALA A 46 -9.31 14.67 22.45
C ALA A 46 -8.10 14.33 23.34
N LEU A 47 -7.16 13.53 22.83
CA LEU A 47 -5.93 13.19 23.58
C LEU A 47 -5.05 14.41 23.83
N LEU A 48 -4.93 15.32 22.86
CA LEU A 48 -4.21 16.59 23.03
C LEU A 48 -4.85 17.49 24.11
N GLY A 49 -6.16 17.39 24.31
CA GLY A 49 -6.87 18.11 25.37
C GLY A 49 -6.63 17.56 26.79
N GLU A 50 -6.03 16.36 26.92
CA GLU A 50 -5.75 15.73 28.19
C GLU A 50 -4.38 16.17 28.76
N ASN A 51 -4.34 16.40 30.05
CA ASN A 51 -3.08 16.58 30.85
C ASN A 51 -2.08 17.64 30.33
N GLY A 52 -2.56 18.67 29.61
CA GLY A 52 -1.69 19.73 29.09
C GLY A 52 -0.81 19.34 27.88
N LEU A 53 -1.13 18.24 27.22
CA LEU A 53 -0.33 17.72 26.10
C LEU A 53 -0.25 18.69 24.93
N LYS A 54 -1.29 19.50 24.70
CA LYS A 54 -1.33 20.52 23.63
C LYS A 54 -0.34 21.65 23.87
N GLU A 55 -0.29 22.15 25.08
CA GLU A 55 0.67 23.18 25.51
C GLU A 55 2.10 22.65 25.42
N GLU A 56 2.30 21.40 25.80
CA GLU A 56 3.61 20.75 25.74
C GLU A 56 4.07 20.53 24.30
N LEU A 57 3.19 20.18 23.37
CA LEU A 57 3.49 20.08 21.93
C LEU A 57 3.99 21.43 21.37
N VAL A 58 3.38 22.54 21.80
CA VAL A 58 3.80 23.90 21.41
C VAL A 58 5.20 24.20 21.99
N ASP A 59 5.44 23.87 23.25
CA ASP A 59 6.72 24.08 23.93
C ASP A 59 7.85 23.26 23.28
N LYS A 60 7.61 21.99 22.95
CA LYS A 60 8.59 21.16 22.24
C LYS A 60 8.86 21.67 20.83
N THR A 61 7.82 22.15 20.12
CA THR A 61 7.99 22.80 18.82
C THR A 61 8.92 24.00 18.90
N ALA A 62 8.75 24.85 19.91
CA ALA A 62 9.63 26.01 20.14
C ALA A 62 11.05 25.59 20.53
N THR A 63 11.20 24.58 21.38
CA THR A 63 12.51 24.10 21.87
C THR A 63 13.32 23.42 20.77
N ILE A 64 12.68 22.59 19.94
CA ILE A 64 13.33 21.86 18.84
C ILE A 64 13.57 22.78 17.64
N GLY A 65 12.73 23.82 17.48
CA GLY A 65 12.83 24.79 16.38
C GLY A 65 12.25 24.27 15.07
N GLU A 66 11.52 23.14 15.07
CA GLU A 66 10.82 22.58 13.93
C GLU A 66 9.33 22.37 14.26
N LYS A 67 8.46 22.54 13.26
CA LYS A 67 7.02 22.35 13.44
C LYS A 67 6.71 20.89 13.72
N LEU A 68 6.30 20.60 14.94
CA LEU A 68 5.80 19.28 15.32
C LEU A 68 4.28 19.24 15.18
N SER A 69 3.75 18.10 14.75
CA SER A 69 2.33 17.82 14.73
C SER A 69 2.05 16.38 15.14
N PHE A 70 1.10 16.19 16.04
CA PHE A 70 0.60 14.89 16.41
C PHE A 70 -0.53 14.51 15.43
N ARG A 71 -0.30 13.49 14.60
CA ARG A 71 -1.21 13.17 13.49
C ARG A 71 -2.16 12.03 13.78
N ARG A 72 -1.70 11.00 14.46
CA ARG A 72 -2.47 9.79 14.74
C ARG A 72 -1.80 8.95 15.82
N PHE A 73 -2.61 8.15 16.48
CA PHE A 73 -2.19 7.05 17.35
C PHE A 73 -3.20 5.92 17.21
N GLU A 74 -2.84 4.72 17.58
CA GLU A 74 -3.76 3.61 17.70
C GLU A 74 -3.42 2.77 18.92
N LYS A 75 -4.44 2.41 19.69
CA LYS A 75 -4.35 1.49 20.81
C LYS A 75 -4.74 0.08 20.37
N VAL A 76 -3.96 -0.87 20.80
CA VAL A 76 -4.14 -2.29 20.47
C VAL A 76 -4.20 -3.10 21.75
N THR A 77 -5.16 -4.01 21.87
CA THR A 77 -5.35 -4.89 23.03
C THR A 77 -5.50 -6.34 22.60
N GLY A 78 -5.02 -7.26 23.41
CA GLY A 78 -5.13 -8.71 23.20
C GLY A 78 -4.51 -9.47 24.36
N ASP A 79 -4.65 -10.80 24.37
CA ASP A 79 -4.03 -11.67 25.37
C ASP A 79 -2.50 -11.58 25.31
N VAL A 80 -1.97 -11.33 24.12
CA VAL A 80 -0.55 -11.06 23.85
C VAL A 80 -0.44 -9.94 22.83
N VAL A 81 0.42 -8.98 23.11
CA VAL A 81 0.74 -7.86 22.20
C VAL A 81 2.25 -7.79 22.04
N VAL A 82 2.71 -7.65 20.81
CA VAL A 82 4.13 -7.47 20.49
C VAL A 82 4.32 -6.28 19.56
N ASP A 83 5.48 -5.66 19.69
CA ASP A 83 5.94 -4.59 18.80
C ASP A 83 7.17 -5.03 18.00
N TYR A 84 7.40 -4.35 16.89
CA TYR A 84 8.56 -4.53 16.04
C TYR A 84 8.92 -3.23 15.33
N LEU A 85 10.17 -2.81 15.47
CA LEU A 85 10.72 -1.66 14.76
C LEU A 85 11.69 -2.13 13.67
N HIS A 86 11.45 -1.71 12.43
CA HIS A 86 12.27 -2.04 11.27
C HIS A 86 12.99 -0.80 10.73
N GLY A 87 14.21 -1.02 10.20
CA GLY A 87 14.95 0.03 9.49
C GLY A 87 15.25 1.27 10.36
N ASN A 88 15.78 1.07 11.58
CA ASN A 88 16.05 2.14 12.55
C ASN A 88 14.80 3.00 12.87
N GLY A 89 13.65 2.36 13.03
CA GLY A 89 12.40 3.04 13.37
C GLY A 89 11.64 3.64 12.20
N ARG A 90 12.03 3.33 10.96
CA ARG A 90 11.28 3.79 9.78
C ARG A 90 9.92 3.13 9.62
N ILE A 91 9.79 1.90 10.08
CA ILE A 91 8.52 1.17 10.11
C ILE A 91 8.32 0.65 11.53
N GLY A 92 7.19 1.00 12.13
CA GLY A 92 6.74 0.46 13.40
C GLY A 92 5.52 -0.43 13.19
N VAL A 93 5.51 -1.61 13.81
CA VAL A 93 4.40 -2.56 13.77
C VAL A 93 4.04 -2.98 15.19
N ILE A 94 2.74 -3.01 15.49
CA ILE A 94 2.20 -3.62 16.70
C ILE A 94 1.21 -4.71 16.26
N VAL A 95 1.29 -5.89 16.87
CA VAL A 95 0.39 -7.01 16.60
C VAL A 95 -0.20 -7.53 17.91
N ALA A 96 -1.51 -7.68 17.94
CA ALA A 96 -2.22 -8.32 19.04
C ALA A 96 -2.78 -9.67 18.62
N GLY A 97 -2.67 -10.63 19.51
CA GLY A 97 -3.25 -11.97 19.38
C GLY A 97 -4.04 -12.38 20.62
N ASN A 98 -4.99 -13.29 20.42
CA ASN A 98 -5.75 -13.94 21.47
C ASN A 98 -5.62 -15.46 21.36
N GLY A 99 -5.95 -16.14 22.44
CA GLY A 99 -5.98 -17.62 22.54
C GLY A 99 -4.69 -18.25 23.02
N ALA A 100 -3.56 -17.53 23.02
CA ALA A 100 -2.29 -17.98 23.61
C ALA A 100 -1.44 -16.76 23.96
N SER A 101 -0.67 -16.87 25.07
CA SER A 101 0.20 -15.78 25.56
C SER A 101 1.56 -16.28 26.07
N ASP A 102 1.92 -17.52 25.77
CA ASP A 102 3.22 -18.09 26.10
C ASP A 102 4.35 -17.51 25.22
N ASP A 103 5.58 -17.88 25.51
CA ASP A 103 6.73 -17.36 24.79
C ASP A 103 6.76 -17.78 23.31
N ALA A 104 6.19 -18.95 22.98
CA ALA A 104 6.06 -19.40 21.60
C ALA A 104 5.06 -18.51 20.83
N ALA A 105 3.94 -18.13 21.44
CA ALA A 105 2.98 -17.19 20.87
C ALA A 105 3.59 -15.80 20.66
N LYS A 106 4.36 -15.28 21.62
CA LYS A 106 5.07 -14.01 21.50
C LYS A 106 6.06 -14.03 20.35
N GLU A 107 6.87 -15.09 20.24
CA GLU A 107 7.82 -15.24 19.15
C GLU A 107 7.11 -15.34 17.78
N ALA A 108 6.02 -16.11 17.70
CA ALA A 108 5.22 -16.21 16.48
C ALA A 108 4.67 -14.85 16.05
N LEU A 109 4.08 -14.07 16.97
CA LEU A 109 3.59 -12.73 16.65
C LEU A 109 4.70 -11.78 16.27
N LYS A 110 5.91 -11.89 16.88
CA LYS A 110 7.07 -11.10 16.47
C LYS A 110 7.51 -11.42 15.03
N ASN A 111 7.49 -12.68 14.65
CA ASN A 111 7.75 -13.08 13.27
C ASN A 111 6.67 -12.55 12.31
N VAL A 112 5.41 -12.55 12.74
CA VAL A 112 4.31 -11.94 11.97
C VAL A 112 4.45 -10.42 11.88
N ALA A 113 4.92 -9.74 12.93
CA ALA A 113 5.21 -8.31 12.86
C ALA A 113 6.29 -7.98 11.83
N MET A 114 7.32 -8.83 11.70
CA MET A 114 8.32 -8.72 10.62
C MET A 114 7.69 -8.91 9.24
N GLN A 115 6.77 -9.89 9.09
CA GLN A 115 6.00 -10.10 7.85
C GLN A 115 5.21 -8.85 7.48
N ILE A 116 4.48 -8.26 8.44
CA ILE A 116 3.68 -7.06 8.23
C ILE A 116 4.56 -5.87 7.82
N ALA A 117 5.71 -5.70 8.47
CA ALA A 117 6.67 -4.66 8.10
C ALA A 117 7.13 -4.79 6.64
N ALA A 118 7.43 -6.02 6.20
CA ALA A 118 7.96 -6.30 4.87
C ALA A 118 6.90 -6.28 3.77
N MET A 119 5.72 -6.87 4.01
CA MET A 119 4.71 -7.13 2.98
C MET A 119 3.53 -6.15 3.00
N ASN A 120 3.43 -5.30 4.01
CA ASN A 120 2.40 -4.26 4.14
C ASN A 120 0.96 -4.75 3.85
N PRO A 121 0.46 -5.80 4.51
CA PRO A 121 -0.91 -6.24 4.34
C PRO A 121 -1.88 -5.14 4.80
N GLN A 122 -3.07 -5.13 4.22
CA GLN A 122 -4.13 -4.16 4.56
C GLN A 122 -5.20 -4.78 5.46
N TYR A 123 -5.33 -6.09 5.44
CA TYR A 123 -6.35 -6.87 6.17
C TYR A 123 -5.68 -8.05 6.87
N ILE A 124 -6.27 -8.50 7.97
CA ILE A 124 -5.83 -9.75 8.63
C ILE A 124 -6.15 -10.94 7.74
N SER A 125 -7.38 -11.00 7.22
CA SER A 125 -7.84 -12.08 6.34
C SER A 125 -8.70 -11.52 5.20
N ARG A 126 -8.95 -12.32 4.19
CA ARG A 126 -9.89 -11.96 3.12
C ARG A 126 -11.32 -11.74 3.59
N ALA A 127 -11.72 -12.34 4.72
CA ALA A 127 -13.04 -12.16 5.30
C ALA A 127 -13.25 -10.73 5.86
N ASP A 128 -12.17 -10.00 6.13
CA ASP A 128 -12.21 -8.63 6.63
C ASP A 128 -12.37 -7.60 5.52
N ILE A 129 -12.28 -8.04 4.26
CA ILE A 129 -12.50 -7.16 3.10
C ILE A 129 -14.00 -6.97 2.92
N SER A 130 -14.47 -5.73 3.09
CA SER A 130 -15.90 -5.41 2.93
C SER A 130 -16.38 -5.66 1.49
N ALA A 131 -17.68 -5.88 1.33
CA ALA A 131 -18.28 -6.03 0.01
C ALA A 131 -18.01 -4.81 -0.90
N ASP A 132 -18.06 -3.60 -0.34
CA ASP A 132 -17.78 -2.36 -1.08
C ASP A 132 -16.30 -2.27 -1.50
N ALA A 133 -15.37 -2.63 -0.62
CA ALA A 133 -13.95 -2.68 -0.96
C ALA A 133 -13.68 -3.72 -2.06
N MET A 134 -14.34 -4.89 -2.01
CA MET A 134 -14.22 -5.91 -3.03
C MET A 134 -14.82 -5.46 -4.37
N ALA A 135 -15.96 -4.76 -4.36
CA ALA A 135 -16.58 -4.19 -5.55
C ALA A 135 -15.66 -3.14 -6.21
N LYS A 136 -15.08 -2.25 -5.41
CA LYS A 136 -14.12 -1.24 -5.88
C LYS A 136 -12.85 -1.89 -6.44
N LEU A 137 -12.34 -2.93 -5.79
CA LEU A 137 -11.19 -3.69 -6.29
C LEU A 137 -11.49 -4.32 -7.65
N LYS A 138 -12.70 -4.86 -7.82
CA LYS A 138 -13.15 -5.42 -9.10
C LYS A 138 -13.23 -4.35 -10.20
N GLU A 139 -13.81 -3.20 -9.90
CA GLU A 139 -13.91 -2.07 -10.83
C GLU A 139 -12.51 -1.61 -11.28
N ILE A 140 -11.61 -1.35 -10.34
CA ILE A 140 -10.22 -0.95 -10.63
C ILE A 140 -9.50 -2.02 -11.46
N THR A 141 -9.71 -3.30 -11.17
CA THR A 141 -9.08 -4.40 -11.89
C THR A 141 -9.59 -4.51 -13.32
N VAL A 142 -10.89 -4.31 -13.53
CA VAL A 142 -11.51 -4.25 -14.86
C VAL A 142 -10.93 -3.08 -15.66
N ASP A 143 -10.94 -1.87 -15.11
CA ASP A 143 -10.47 -0.67 -15.80
C ASP A 143 -8.97 -0.75 -16.10
N SER A 144 -8.17 -1.27 -15.18
CA SER A 144 -6.75 -1.53 -15.41
C SER A 144 -6.52 -2.54 -16.55
N ALA A 145 -7.35 -3.58 -16.63
CA ALA A 145 -7.23 -4.57 -17.71
C ALA A 145 -7.58 -3.99 -19.08
N LEU A 146 -8.64 -3.17 -19.16
CA LEU A 146 -9.06 -2.52 -20.40
C LEU A 146 -8.07 -1.46 -20.89
N ASN A 147 -7.43 -0.75 -19.96
CA ASN A 147 -6.38 0.23 -20.26
C ASN A 147 -5.02 -0.40 -20.61
N ALA A 148 -4.87 -1.73 -20.46
CA ALA A 148 -3.68 -2.48 -20.86
C ALA A 148 -4.05 -3.61 -21.85
N PRO A 149 -4.40 -3.27 -23.12
CA PRO A 149 -4.93 -4.23 -24.09
C PRO A 149 -4.00 -5.40 -24.38
N ASP A 150 -2.69 -5.22 -24.28
CA ASP A 150 -1.67 -6.27 -24.44
C ASP A 150 -1.81 -7.40 -23.42
N THR A 151 -2.51 -7.15 -22.32
CA THR A 151 -2.77 -8.13 -21.24
C THR A 151 -4.10 -8.83 -21.37
N LEU A 152 -4.92 -8.44 -22.34
CA LEU A 152 -6.24 -9.03 -22.59
C LEU A 152 -6.15 -10.46 -23.18
N PRO A 153 -7.14 -11.31 -22.92
CA PRO A 153 -7.24 -12.60 -23.58
C PRO A 153 -7.21 -12.46 -25.10
N LYS A 154 -6.45 -13.33 -25.79
CA LYS A 154 -6.26 -13.30 -27.25
C LYS A 154 -7.56 -13.16 -28.05
N PRO A 155 -8.67 -13.86 -27.74
CA PRO A 155 -9.90 -13.71 -28.51
C PRO A 155 -10.49 -12.29 -28.46
N ILE A 156 -10.38 -11.62 -27.30
CA ILE A 156 -10.86 -10.25 -27.10
C ILE A 156 -9.92 -9.28 -27.80
N LEU A 157 -8.62 -9.43 -27.57
CA LEU A 157 -7.60 -8.60 -28.20
C LEU A 157 -7.71 -8.64 -29.74
N ASN A 158 -7.89 -9.83 -30.35
CA ASN A 158 -8.02 -9.97 -31.77
C ASN A 158 -9.25 -9.23 -32.34
N LYS A 159 -10.38 -9.23 -31.61
CA LYS A 159 -11.58 -8.46 -32.00
C LYS A 159 -11.31 -6.95 -31.96
N LEU A 160 -10.60 -6.48 -30.96
CA LEU A 160 -10.25 -5.06 -30.84
C LEU A 160 -9.28 -4.63 -31.94
N ILE A 161 -8.26 -5.44 -32.21
CA ILE A 161 -7.31 -5.18 -33.30
C ILE A 161 -8.03 -5.17 -34.67
N ALA A 162 -8.96 -6.10 -34.93
CA ALA A 162 -9.73 -6.09 -36.16
C ALA A 162 -10.51 -4.76 -36.34
N LYS A 163 -11.13 -4.24 -35.27
CA LYS A 163 -11.78 -2.92 -35.30
C LYS A 163 -10.79 -1.78 -35.54
N ALA A 164 -9.60 -1.85 -34.90
CA ALA A 164 -8.59 -0.84 -35.08
C ALA A 164 -8.01 -0.78 -36.48
N VAL A 165 -7.77 -1.91 -37.09
CA VAL A 165 -7.31 -2.05 -38.50
C VAL A 165 -8.35 -1.54 -39.48
N ASP A 166 -9.65 -1.75 -39.19
CA ASP A 166 -10.78 -1.40 -40.10
C ASP A 166 -11.13 0.11 -40.10
N GLY A 167 -10.25 0.99 -39.59
CA GLY A 167 -10.45 2.42 -39.75
C GLY A 167 -10.05 3.32 -38.61
N VAL A 168 -9.33 2.80 -37.60
CA VAL A 168 -8.85 3.57 -36.47
C VAL A 168 -7.34 3.80 -36.54
N TRP A 169 -6.57 2.76 -36.84
CA TRP A 169 -5.13 2.82 -36.92
C TRP A 169 -4.61 3.53 -38.18
N SER A 170 -3.43 4.13 -38.05
CA SER A 170 -2.69 4.66 -39.19
C SER A 170 -2.27 3.56 -40.16
N ALA A 171 -2.04 3.94 -41.42
CA ALA A 171 -1.55 3.00 -42.43
C ALA A 171 -0.22 2.34 -42.03
N GLU A 172 0.62 3.06 -41.29
CA GLU A 172 1.89 2.56 -40.76
C GLU A 172 1.68 1.49 -39.69
N ASP A 173 0.79 1.72 -38.72
CA ASP A 173 0.48 0.74 -37.66
C ASP A 173 -0.22 -0.50 -38.24
N VAL A 174 -1.07 -0.33 -39.24
CA VAL A 174 -1.67 -1.45 -39.98
C VAL A 174 -0.60 -2.29 -40.69
N ALA A 175 0.38 -1.66 -41.33
CA ALA A 175 1.50 -2.36 -41.98
C ALA A 175 2.35 -3.13 -40.94
N ILE A 176 2.62 -2.53 -39.77
CA ILE A 176 3.30 -3.19 -38.66
C ILE A 176 2.49 -4.42 -38.20
N TYR A 177 1.19 -4.27 -38.03
CA TYR A 177 0.33 -5.41 -37.67
C TYR A 177 0.41 -6.53 -38.71
N GLU A 178 0.28 -6.24 -39.98
CA GLU A 178 0.34 -7.24 -41.06
C GLU A 178 1.67 -8.01 -41.06
N GLU A 179 2.78 -7.32 -40.78
CA GLU A 179 4.10 -7.94 -40.67
C GLU A 179 4.25 -8.82 -39.40
N LYS A 180 3.68 -8.37 -38.26
CA LYS A 180 3.94 -8.97 -36.93
C LYS A 180 2.78 -9.86 -36.44
N LYS A 181 1.66 -9.96 -37.13
CA LYS A 181 0.47 -10.71 -36.68
C LYS A 181 0.69 -12.20 -36.42
N SER A 182 1.76 -12.78 -36.95
CA SER A 182 2.18 -14.16 -36.65
C SER A 182 2.75 -14.30 -35.22
N ASN A 183 3.23 -13.21 -34.62
CA ASN A 183 3.80 -13.19 -33.27
C ASN A 183 3.24 -12.01 -32.44
N MET A 184 2.00 -12.15 -32.02
CA MET A 184 1.25 -11.14 -31.28
C MET A 184 1.94 -10.67 -29.98
N ASN A 185 2.78 -11.51 -29.34
CA ASN A 185 3.48 -11.13 -28.12
C ASN A 185 4.49 -10.01 -28.34
N PHE A 186 5.00 -9.85 -29.57
CA PHE A 186 5.94 -8.79 -29.92
C PHE A 186 5.29 -7.60 -30.61
N LEU A 187 4.03 -7.72 -31.07
CA LEU A 187 3.33 -6.67 -31.78
C LEU A 187 3.37 -5.34 -31.03
N PHE A 188 3.05 -5.37 -29.75
CA PHE A 188 3.00 -4.17 -28.90
C PHE A 188 4.35 -3.44 -28.75
N ASN A 189 5.48 -4.10 -29.02
CA ASN A 189 6.79 -3.45 -28.99
C ASN A 189 7.00 -2.52 -30.20
N PHE A 190 6.28 -2.73 -31.28
CA PHE A 190 6.43 -2.02 -32.56
C PHE A 190 5.32 -1.00 -32.83
N LEU A 191 4.11 -1.22 -32.29
CA LEU A 191 2.99 -0.30 -32.45
C LEU A 191 3.31 1.08 -31.84
N SER A 192 2.83 2.12 -32.49
CA SER A 192 2.91 3.49 -31.99
C SER A 192 2.22 3.63 -30.64
N LYS A 193 2.55 4.68 -29.89
CA LYS A 193 1.87 5.00 -28.63
C LYS A 193 0.38 5.30 -28.87
N GLU A 194 0.08 5.91 -30.01
CA GLU A 194 -1.27 6.27 -30.42
C GLU A 194 -2.10 5.03 -30.74
N ALA A 195 -1.57 4.08 -31.50
CA ALA A 195 -2.25 2.83 -31.76
C ALA A 195 -2.58 2.02 -30.50
N LYS A 196 -1.68 2.03 -29.50
CA LYS A 196 -1.92 1.40 -28.21
C LYS A 196 -3.01 2.13 -27.40
N ALA A 197 -3.02 3.47 -27.41
CA ALA A 197 -4.05 4.26 -26.75
C ALA A 197 -5.43 4.04 -27.41
N GLN A 198 -5.49 4.00 -28.74
CA GLN A 198 -6.71 3.73 -29.48
C GLN A 198 -7.28 2.32 -29.19
N LEU A 199 -6.42 1.31 -28.99
CA LEU A 199 -6.88 -0.01 -28.54
C LEU A 199 -7.51 0.04 -27.14
N ALA A 200 -6.92 0.82 -26.22
CA ALA A 200 -7.48 1.01 -24.89
C ALA A 200 -8.84 1.75 -24.96
N GLU A 201 -8.95 2.77 -25.81
CA GLU A 201 -10.21 3.48 -26.04
C GLU A 201 -11.29 2.55 -26.62
N LEU A 202 -10.95 1.70 -27.59
CA LEU A 202 -11.86 0.69 -28.13
C LEU A 202 -12.28 -0.32 -27.07
N ALA A 203 -11.34 -0.76 -26.20
CA ALA A 203 -11.64 -1.67 -25.10
C ALA A 203 -12.59 -1.02 -24.08
N MET A 204 -12.39 0.25 -23.76
CA MET A 204 -13.28 1.02 -22.88
C MET A 204 -14.66 1.26 -23.51
N ALA A 205 -14.71 1.53 -24.80
CA ALA A 205 -15.99 1.68 -25.52
C ALA A 205 -16.80 0.38 -25.55
N ASP A 206 -16.14 -0.77 -25.62
CA ASP A 206 -16.77 -2.10 -25.62
C ASP A 206 -16.86 -2.70 -24.19
N LYS A 207 -16.64 -1.92 -23.13
CA LYS A 207 -16.51 -2.39 -21.72
C LYS A 207 -17.63 -3.36 -21.33
N ASP A 208 -18.89 -3.03 -21.59
CA ASP A 208 -20.02 -3.86 -21.18
C ASP A 208 -20.00 -5.24 -21.84
N ALA A 209 -19.68 -5.28 -23.14
CA ALA A 209 -19.59 -6.53 -23.89
C ALA A 209 -18.37 -7.38 -23.45
N ILE A 210 -17.24 -6.73 -23.15
CA ILE A 210 -16.04 -7.40 -22.68
C ILE A 210 -16.24 -7.95 -21.27
N VAL A 211 -16.82 -7.19 -20.36
CA VAL A 211 -17.11 -7.63 -18.98
C VAL A 211 -18.08 -8.81 -18.94
N ALA A 212 -19.00 -8.90 -19.88
CA ALA A 212 -19.90 -10.05 -20.02
C ALA A 212 -19.23 -11.31 -20.59
N ASP A 213 -18.01 -11.21 -21.14
CA ASP A 213 -17.27 -12.33 -21.70
C ASP A 213 -16.68 -13.21 -20.56
N LYS A 214 -16.93 -14.52 -20.61
CA LYS A 214 -16.50 -15.48 -19.59
C LYS A 214 -14.97 -15.58 -19.45
N ILE A 215 -14.23 -15.41 -20.55
CA ILE A 215 -12.76 -15.48 -20.55
C ILE A 215 -12.20 -14.25 -19.85
N PHE A 216 -12.78 -13.08 -20.09
CA PHE A 216 -12.42 -11.86 -19.40
C PHE A 216 -12.77 -11.90 -17.91
N SER A 217 -13.95 -12.40 -17.56
CA SER A 217 -14.35 -12.62 -16.17
C SER A 217 -13.33 -13.49 -15.43
N GLY A 218 -12.90 -14.59 -16.04
CA GLY A 218 -11.86 -15.47 -15.46
C GLY A 218 -10.50 -14.76 -15.28
N LEU A 219 -10.09 -13.88 -16.21
CA LEU A 219 -8.89 -13.05 -16.07
C LEU A 219 -9.01 -12.11 -14.86
N VAL A 220 -10.13 -11.40 -14.74
CA VAL A 220 -10.39 -10.46 -13.66
C VAL A 220 -10.43 -11.19 -12.31
N GLU A 221 -11.13 -12.32 -12.20
CA GLU A 221 -11.18 -13.14 -10.99
C GLU A 221 -9.80 -13.64 -10.56
N GLY A 222 -8.99 -14.08 -11.54
CA GLY A 222 -7.60 -14.50 -11.27
C GLY A 222 -6.74 -13.35 -10.73
N ARG A 223 -6.85 -12.15 -11.30
CA ARG A 223 -6.14 -10.95 -10.82
C ARG A 223 -6.60 -10.54 -9.43
N ILE A 224 -7.90 -10.51 -9.18
CA ILE A 224 -8.47 -10.20 -7.87
C ILE A 224 -8.00 -11.21 -6.83
N SER A 225 -8.06 -12.52 -7.15
CA SER A 225 -7.60 -13.58 -6.23
C SER A 225 -6.12 -13.39 -5.85
N LYS A 226 -5.27 -12.98 -6.80
CA LYS A 226 -3.86 -12.68 -6.52
C LYS A 226 -3.72 -11.45 -5.63
N GLN A 227 -4.40 -10.35 -5.94
CA GLN A 227 -4.36 -9.11 -5.14
C GLN A 227 -4.87 -9.35 -3.71
N VAL A 228 -5.99 -10.07 -3.55
CA VAL A 228 -6.54 -10.42 -2.23
C VAL A 228 -5.53 -11.21 -1.39
N LYS A 229 -4.80 -12.15 -2.01
CA LYS A 229 -3.71 -12.87 -1.31
C LYS A 229 -2.57 -11.95 -0.88
N GLU A 230 -2.23 -10.95 -1.69
CA GLU A 230 -1.16 -10.00 -1.39
C GLU A 230 -1.53 -9.04 -0.26
N ILE A 231 -2.79 -8.60 -0.19
CA ILE A 231 -3.26 -7.64 0.83
C ILE A 231 -3.80 -8.29 2.11
N SER A 232 -3.99 -9.61 2.14
CA SER A 232 -4.52 -10.36 3.29
C SER A 232 -3.37 -11.08 4.01
N LEU A 233 -3.03 -10.65 5.22
CA LEU A 233 -1.91 -11.16 6.01
C LEU A 233 -1.88 -12.70 6.10
N LEU A 234 -2.99 -13.31 6.47
CA LEU A 234 -3.08 -14.76 6.68
C LEU A 234 -2.91 -15.57 5.38
N ASP A 235 -3.22 -14.97 4.23
CA ASP A 235 -3.08 -15.61 2.91
C ASP A 235 -1.70 -15.39 2.28
N GLN A 236 -0.90 -14.44 2.78
CA GLN A 236 0.46 -14.21 2.30
C GLN A 236 1.34 -15.43 2.55
N VAL A 237 2.29 -15.65 1.65
CA VAL A 237 3.37 -16.60 1.91
C VAL A 237 4.24 -16.03 3.03
N TYR A 238 4.51 -16.84 4.03
CA TYR A 238 5.35 -16.45 5.16
C TYR A 238 6.79 -16.21 4.69
N VAL A 239 7.35 -15.03 4.99
CA VAL A 239 8.69 -14.62 4.48
C VAL A 239 9.84 -15.53 4.92
N LYS A 240 9.66 -16.27 6.03
CA LYS A 240 10.63 -17.24 6.53
C LYS A 240 10.24 -18.71 6.22
N ALA A 241 9.26 -18.92 5.32
CA ALA A 241 8.86 -20.27 4.93
C ALA A 241 10.01 -21.01 4.23
N GLU A 242 10.44 -22.12 4.77
CA GLU A 242 11.53 -22.93 4.20
C GLU A 242 11.15 -23.52 2.84
N ASP A 243 9.88 -23.89 2.66
CA ASP A 243 9.33 -24.45 1.42
C ASP A 243 8.89 -23.38 0.41
N GLY A 244 8.95 -22.08 0.78
CA GLY A 244 8.48 -20.96 -0.03
C GLY A 244 6.97 -20.99 -0.33
N LYS A 245 6.17 -21.78 0.40
CA LYS A 245 4.74 -21.98 0.14
C LYS A 245 3.87 -21.88 1.40
N GLN A 246 4.44 -22.08 2.59
CA GLN A 246 3.71 -21.99 3.85
C GLN A 246 3.11 -20.61 3.99
N THR A 247 1.79 -20.52 4.21
CA THR A 247 1.14 -19.23 4.48
C THR A 247 1.31 -18.81 5.94
N VAL A 248 1.11 -17.51 6.22
CA VAL A 248 1.12 -16.99 7.60
C VAL A 248 0.09 -17.73 8.48
N ALA A 249 -1.11 -18.04 7.94
CA ALA A 249 -2.11 -18.84 8.64
C ALA A 249 -1.54 -20.20 9.07
N LYS A 250 -0.94 -20.94 8.14
CA LYS A 250 -0.35 -22.26 8.43
C LYS A 250 0.84 -22.17 9.39
N TYR A 251 1.62 -21.12 9.31
CA TYR A 251 2.69 -20.87 10.26
C TYR A 251 2.13 -20.71 11.68
N LEU A 252 1.13 -19.86 11.88
CA LEU A 252 0.49 -19.66 13.18
C LEU A 252 -0.12 -20.97 13.71
N GLU A 253 -0.85 -21.72 12.87
CA GLU A 253 -1.42 -23.02 13.24
C GLU A 253 -0.35 -24.05 13.66
N SER A 254 0.84 -23.99 13.06
CA SER A 254 1.94 -24.90 13.43
C SER A 254 2.56 -24.57 14.79
N VAL A 255 2.46 -23.31 15.24
CA VAL A 255 2.90 -22.89 16.57
C VAL A 255 1.83 -23.15 17.61
N ASN A 256 0.63 -22.63 17.40
CA ASN A 256 -0.51 -22.84 18.27
C ASN A 256 -1.83 -22.62 17.50
N LYS A 257 -2.72 -23.62 17.51
CA LYS A 257 -3.99 -23.59 16.78
C LYS A 257 -4.99 -22.57 17.33
N ASP A 258 -4.87 -22.22 18.61
CA ASP A 258 -5.76 -21.29 19.28
C ASP A 258 -5.30 -19.84 19.12
N LEU A 259 -4.03 -19.62 18.75
CA LEU A 259 -3.49 -18.28 18.51
C LEU A 259 -4.12 -17.64 17.27
N LYS A 260 -4.84 -16.54 17.49
CA LYS A 260 -5.48 -15.75 16.44
C LYS A 260 -5.02 -14.31 16.49
N ILE A 261 -4.65 -13.74 15.35
CA ILE A 261 -4.40 -12.29 15.24
C ILE A 261 -5.74 -11.58 15.30
N VAL A 262 -5.86 -10.58 16.16
CA VAL A 262 -7.09 -9.79 16.34
C VAL A 262 -6.94 -8.36 15.81
N LYS A 263 -5.73 -7.79 15.87
CA LYS A 263 -5.43 -6.48 15.29
C LYS A 263 -3.94 -6.37 15.00
N PHE A 264 -3.61 -5.62 13.97
CA PHE A 264 -2.26 -5.08 13.79
C PHE A 264 -2.34 -3.61 13.37
N VAL A 265 -1.28 -2.89 13.67
CA VAL A 265 -1.06 -1.50 13.24
C VAL A 265 0.33 -1.42 12.64
N ARG A 266 0.44 -0.77 11.50
CA ARG A 266 1.72 -0.48 10.83
C ARG A 266 1.81 0.99 10.52
N PHE A 267 2.86 1.64 10.99
CA PHE A 267 3.19 3.02 10.65
C PHE A 267 4.52 3.05 9.91
N GLU A 268 4.58 3.88 8.87
CA GLU A 268 5.79 4.09 8.10
C GLU A 268 6.11 5.58 7.99
N VAL A 269 7.39 5.93 8.10
CA VAL A 269 7.85 7.31 7.95
C VAL A 269 7.51 7.82 6.53
N GLY A 270 6.86 8.98 6.47
CA GLY A 270 6.41 9.60 5.23
C GLY A 270 5.06 9.10 4.69
N GLU A 271 4.41 8.15 5.38
CA GLU A 271 3.09 7.65 4.99
C GLU A 271 2.02 8.76 5.09
N GLY A 272 1.20 8.90 4.02
CA GLY A 272 0.13 9.91 3.96
C GLY A 272 0.63 11.36 3.81
N MET A 273 1.92 11.58 3.58
CA MET A 273 2.45 12.88 3.19
C MET A 273 2.47 12.99 1.66
N GLU A 274 2.01 14.13 1.13
CA GLU A 274 2.17 14.41 -0.29
C GLU A 274 3.68 14.42 -0.62
N LYS A 275 4.11 13.52 -1.51
CA LYS A 275 5.43 13.62 -2.10
C LYS A 275 5.41 14.87 -2.98
N LYS A 276 6.00 15.96 -2.52
CA LYS A 276 6.36 17.07 -3.41
C LYS A 276 7.33 16.48 -4.44
N ASN A 277 6.85 16.25 -5.65
CA ASN A 277 7.73 16.07 -6.81
C ASN A 277 8.41 17.44 -7.05
N GLU A 278 9.46 17.69 -6.31
CA GLU A 278 10.37 18.78 -6.63
C GLU A 278 11.10 18.30 -7.89
N ASP A 279 10.69 18.85 -9.03
CA ASP A 279 11.44 18.70 -10.27
C ASP A 279 12.72 19.55 -10.12
N PHE A 280 13.74 18.92 -9.55
CA PHE A 280 15.04 19.51 -9.28
C PHE A 280 15.64 20.12 -10.56
N ALA A 281 15.34 19.54 -11.73
CA ALA A 281 15.77 20.08 -13.02
C ALA A 281 15.07 21.40 -13.36
N ALA A 282 13.77 21.52 -13.05
CA ALA A 282 13.03 22.77 -13.25
C ALA A 282 13.44 23.87 -12.26
N GLU A 283 13.82 23.51 -11.03
CA GLU A 283 14.26 24.46 -10.02
C GLU A 283 15.68 24.98 -10.31
N VAL A 284 16.58 24.11 -10.75
CA VAL A 284 17.92 24.49 -11.23
C VAL A 284 17.83 25.36 -12.48
N ALA A 285 16.93 25.04 -13.42
CA ALA A 285 16.72 25.87 -14.62
C ALA A 285 16.20 27.27 -14.29
N LYS A 286 15.35 27.41 -13.25
CA LYS A 286 14.91 28.74 -12.77
C LYS A 286 16.04 29.57 -12.13
N GLN A 287 16.96 28.92 -11.44
CA GLN A 287 18.10 29.58 -10.80
C GLN A 287 19.21 29.94 -11.79
N MET A 288 19.31 29.25 -12.92
CA MET A 288 20.30 29.56 -13.97
C MET A 288 19.84 30.65 -14.94
N ASN A 289 18.57 31.06 -14.90
CA ASN A 289 18.00 32.13 -15.77
C ASN A 289 17.80 33.47 -15.04
N VAL A 290 18.56 33.72 -13.96
CA VAL A 290 18.63 35.03 -13.28
C VAL A 290 19.97 35.68 -13.54
#